data_eadf291f1faf6710e1c81376c2bf3b3a
#
_entry.id   eadf291f1faf6710e1c81376c2bf3b3a
#
_cell.length_a   1.000
_cell.length_b   1.000
_cell.length_c   1.000
_cell.angle_alpha   90.00
_cell.angle_beta   90.00
_cell.angle_gamma   90.00
#
_symmetry.space_group_name_H-M   'P 1'
#
loop_
_entity.id
_entity.type
_entity.pdbx_description
1 polymer ?
#
loop_
_entity_poly.entity_id
_entity_poly.type
_entity_poly.pdbx_seq_one_letter_code
_entity_poly.pdbx_strand_id
1 'polypeptide(L)'
;LSDHRSLSAELVEVGGKTLKIEADKTSTEELVNEAVSAAEAAGLVDIDIQREENSIGKGRAKNIVRLTGKPDSNTRYSIDSIDVKRTKSRPYPPFITSTLQQAASSRLSMSTDRTMRVAQQLYEGIDLPGEGRVGLITYMRTDSTNLSGEAIRLARRYLEEKIGAEYLPEKPRFYSSSNQSAQEAHEAIRPTDFGRASVQMESDENKLY
;
A
#
# COMPACT_ATOMS: atom_id res chain seq x y z
N LEU A 1 -8.54 31.87 -5.48
CA LEU A 1 -7.42 31.39 -4.67
C LEU A 1 -6.28 32.39 -4.82
N SER A 2 -6.05 33.22 -3.79
CA SER A 2 -5.08 34.33 -3.81
C SER A 2 -3.61 33.90 -3.71
N ASP A 3 -3.32 32.61 -3.50
CA ASP A 3 -1.99 32.10 -3.13
C ASP A 3 -1.34 31.20 -4.19
N HIS A 4 -1.66 31.34 -5.47
CA HIS A 4 -1.12 30.50 -6.56
C HIS A 4 -1.32 28.98 -6.35
N ARG A 5 -2.26 28.58 -5.49
CA ARG A 5 -2.64 27.19 -5.32
C ARG A 5 -3.58 26.74 -6.44
N SER A 6 -3.34 25.58 -7.03
CA SER A 6 -4.21 24.95 -8.02
C SER A 6 -5.05 23.87 -7.37
N LEU A 7 -6.29 23.73 -7.82
CA LEU A 7 -7.21 22.64 -7.47
C LEU A 7 -7.49 21.87 -8.74
N SER A 8 -7.35 20.55 -8.69
CA SER A 8 -7.80 19.64 -9.75
C SER A 8 -9.12 19.01 -9.33
N ALA A 9 -10.08 18.99 -10.22
CA ALA A 9 -11.36 18.34 -10.00
C ALA A 9 -11.70 17.46 -11.20
N GLU A 10 -12.42 16.38 -10.96
CA GLU A 10 -12.93 15.47 -11.98
C GLU A 10 -14.43 15.70 -12.13
N LEU A 11 -14.90 15.82 -13.38
CA LEU A 11 -16.32 15.91 -13.68
C LEU A 11 -16.94 14.52 -13.62
N VAL A 12 -17.76 14.26 -12.63
CA VAL A 12 -18.36 12.93 -12.38
C VAL A 12 -19.85 12.87 -12.69
N GLU A 13 -20.52 14.03 -12.76
CA GLU A 13 -21.97 14.10 -12.97
C GLU A 13 -22.35 15.37 -13.72
N VAL A 14 -23.30 15.28 -14.64
CA VAL A 14 -23.89 16.41 -15.37
C VAL A 14 -25.41 16.27 -15.35
N GLY A 15 -26.10 17.31 -14.89
CA GLY A 15 -27.59 17.33 -14.86
C GLY A 15 -28.20 16.20 -14.05
N GLY A 16 -27.57 15.76 -12.94
CA GLY A 16 -28.05 14.67 -12.09
C GLY A 16 -27.77 13.26 -12.65
N LYS A 17 -26.96 13.14 -13.71
CA LYS A 17 -26.59 11.86 -14.30
C LYS A 17 -25.06 11.67 -14.21
N THR A 18 -24.63 10.51 -13.73
CA THR A 18 -23.22 10.14 -13.71
C THR A 18 -22.64 10.17 -15.12
N LEU A 19 -21.56 10.91 -15.31
CA LEU A 19 -20.85 10.98 -16.59
C LEU A 19 -20.10 9.66 -16.79
N LYS A 20 -20.59 8.84 -17.74
CA LYS A 20 -19.93 7.61 -18.18
C LYS A 20 -19.74 7.67 -19.69
N ILE A 21 -18.50 7.78 -20.12
CA ILE A 21 -18.16 7.71 -21.54
C ILE A 21 -17.89 6.24 -21.88
N GLU A 22 -18.89 5.55 -22.44
CA GLU A 22 -18.78 4.15 -22.84
C GLU A 22 -18.15 4.04 -24.23
N ALA A 23 -16.83 3.82 -24.26
CA ALA A 23 -16.03 3.84 -25.48
C ALA A 23 -16.26 2.64 -26.43
N ASP A 24 -16.96 1.59 -26.03
CA ASP A 24 -17.12 0.35 -26.78
C ASP A 24 -18.33 0.32 -27.72
N LYS A 25 -19.30 1.20 -27.52
CA LYS A 25 -20.58 1.25 -28.29
C LYS A 25 -20.76 2.46 -29.19
N THR A 26 -19.91 3.47 -29.10
CA THR A 26 -20.09 4.78 -29.72
C THR A 26 -18.95 5.11 -30.67
N SER A 27 -19.22 5.84 -31.75
CA SER A 27 -18.18 6.33 -32.66
C SER A 27 -17.28 7.35 -31.98
N THR A 28 -16.05 7.53 -32.47
CA THR A 28 -15.10 8.50 -31.91
C THR A 28 -15.68 9.93 -31.94
N GLU A 29 -16.40 10.31 -32.99
CA GLU A 29 -17.01 11.63 -33.12
C GLU A 29 -18.16 11.85 -32.11
N GLU A 30 -19.00 10.83 -31.87
CA GLU A 30 -20.03 10.90 -30.84
C GLU A 30 -19.45 11.07 -29.45
N LEU A 31 -18.37 10.35 -29.14
CA LEU A 31 -17.64 10.50 -27.86
C LEU A 31 -17.04 11.90 -27.68
N VAL A 32 -16.49 12.47 -28.75
CA VAL A 32 -15.95 13.83 -28.72
C VAL A 32 -17.10 14.85 -28.49
N ASN A 33 -18.22 14.71 -29.17
CA ASN A 33 -19.37 15.58 -29.01
C ASN A 33 -19.97 15.51 -27.60
N GLU A 34 -20.04 14.29 -27.03
CA GLU A 34 -20.50 14.11 -25.65
C GLU A 34 -19.51 14.77 -24.65
N ALA A 35 -18.21 14.61 -24.86
CA ALA A 35 -17.20 15.23 -24.02
C ALA A 35 -17.21 16.78 -24.14
N VAL A 36 -17.44 17.32 -25.33
CA VAL A 36 -17.60 18.77 -25.54
C VAL A 36 -18.83 19.28 -24.80
N SER A 37 -19.99 18.63 -24.98
CA SER A 37 -21.23 19.00 -24.29
C SER A 37 -21.07 18.95 -22.75
N ALA A 38 -20.36 17.96 -22.25
CA ALA A 38 -20.05 17.86 -20.81
C ALA A 38 -19.13 19.00 -20.34
N ALA A 39 -18.12 19.36 -21.13
CA ALA A 39 -17.22 20.47 -20.84
C ALA A 39 -17.94 21.82 -20.84
N GLU A 40 -18.83 22.06 -21.80
CA GLU A 40 -19.68 23.26 -21.87
C GLU A 40 -20.64 23.33 -20.67
N ALA A 41 -21.26 22.22 -20.31
CA ALA A 41 -22.12 22.12 -19.13
C ALA A 41 -21.36 22.37 -17.82
N ALA A 42 -20.04 22.04 -17.78
CA ALA A 42 -19.15 22.39 -16.68
C ALA A 42 -18.68 23.86 -16.70
N GLY A 43 -19.12 24.65 -17.67
CA GLY A 43 -18.80 26.10 -17.78
C GLY A 43 -17.48 26.37 -18.47
N LEU A 44 -17.00 25.49 -19.34
CA LEU A 44 -15.85 25.75 -20.19
C LEU A 44 -16.29 26.39 -21.51
N VAL A 45 -15.52 27.34 -21.98
CA VAL A 45 -15.65 28.01 -23.28
C VAL A 45 -14.33 27.95 -24.03
N ASP A 46 -14.32 28.33 -25.30
CA ASP A 46 -13.14 28.27 -26.19
C ASP A 46 -12.52 26.87 -26.21
N ILE A 47 -13.35 25.84 -26.40
CA ILE A 47 -12.91 24.46 -26.36
C ILE A 47 -12.09 24.15 -27.62
N ASP A 48 -10.82 23.81 -27.41
CA ASP A 48 -9.89 23.33 -28.44
C ASP A 48 -9.81 21.80 -28.40
N ILE A 49 -9.85 21.17 -29.57
CA ILE A 49 -9.85 19.72 -29.73
C ILE A 49 -8.57 19.30 -30.44
N GLN A 50 -7.64 18.71 -29.71
CA GLN A 50 -6.39 18.20 -30.25
C GLN A 50 -6.47 16.69 -30.40
N ARG A 51 -6.02 16.19 -31.56
CA ARG A 51 -6.01 14.76 -31.89
C ARG A 51 -4.56 14.32 -32.03
N GLU A 52 -4.19 13.30 -31.27
CA GLU A 52 -2.84 12.75 -31.26
C GLU A 52 -2.90 11.23 -31.53
N GLU A 53 -1.90 10.72 -32.23
CA GLU A 53 -1.74 9.28 -32.41
C GLU A 53 -0.78 8.71 -31.34
N ASN A 54 -1.27 7.76 -30.55
CA ASN A 54 -0.45 7.05 -29.59
C ASN A 54 0.20 5.83 -30.25
N SER A 55 1.50 5.92 -30.52
CA SER A 55 2.27 4.85 -31.19
C SER A 55 2.36 3.54 -30.41
N ILE A 56 2.14 3.59 -29.07
CA ILE A 56 2.18 2.41 -28.18
C ILE A 56 0.78 1.81 -28.00
N GLY A 57 -0.27 2.58 -28.26
CA GLY A 57 -1.66 2.17 -28.10
C GLY A 57 -2.08 1.09 -29.10
N LYS A 58 -2.96 0.18 -28.65
CA LYS A 58 -3.59 -0.83 -29.52
C LYS A 58 -5.09 -0.55 -29.66
N GLY A 59 -5.63 -0.79 -30.85
CA GLY A 59 -7.06 -0.56 -31.13
C GLY A 59 -7.44 0.91 -30.95
N ARG A 60 -8.53 1.20 -30.21
CA ARG A 60 -9.00 2.58 -29.98
C ARG A 60 -8.02 3.42 -29.15
N ALA A 61 -7.18 2.80 -28.35
CA ALA A 61 -6.15 3.51 -27.56
C ALA A 61 -5.02 4.13 -28.42
N LYS A 62 -5.02 3.90 -29.73
CA LYS A 62 -4.17 4.62 -30.69
C LYS A 62 -4.56 6.08 -30.85
N ASN A 63 -5.85 6.40 -30.68
CA ASN A 63 -6.36 7.75 -30.89
C ASN A 63 -6.57 8.41 -29.53
N ILE A 64 -5.76 9.41 -29.24
CA ILE A 64 -5.95 10.27 -28.08
C ILE A 64 -6.61 11.55 -28.54
N VAL A 65 -7.72 11.91 -27.93
CA VAL A 65 -8.36 13.20 -28.13
C VAL A 65 -8.26 13.98 -26.83
N ARG A 66 -7.65 15.15 -26.90
CA ARG A 66 -7.49 16.07 -25.77
C ARG A 66 -8.39 17.27 -26.00
N LEU A 67 -9.24 17.53 -25.04
CA LEU A 67 -10.05 18.76 -25.02
C LEU A 67 -9.45 19.70 -23.97
N THR A 68 -9.27 20.96 -24.35
CA THR A 68 -8.87 22.04 -23.46
C THR A 68 -9.82 23.21 -23.65
N GLY A 69 -10.16 23.88 -22.57
CA GLY A 69 -11.06 25.04 -22.61
C GLY A 69 -10.72 25.99 -21.47
N LYS A 70 -11.30 27.18 -21.53
CA LYS A 70 -11.17 28.21 -20.49
C LYS A 70 -12.45 28.23 -19.66
N PRO A 71 -12.36 28.42 -18.33
CA PRO A 71 -13.55 28.68 -17.53
C PRO A 71 -14.24 29.96 -18.02
N ASP A 72 -15.55 29.91 -18.25
CA ASP A 72 -16.32 31.12 -18.49
C ASP A 72 -16.31 32.02 -17.26
N SER A 73 -16.04 33.31 -17.48
CA SER A 73 -15.95 34.32 -16.39
C SER A 73 -17.27 34.46 -15.59
N ASN A 74 -18.39 34.08 -16.17
CA ASN A 74 -19.70 34.11 -15.51
C ASN A 74 -20.04 32.82 -14.76
N THR A 75 -19.29 31.73 -14.98
CA THR A 75 -19.50 30.46 -14.28
C THR A 75 -18.94 30.54 -12.87
N ARG A 76 -19.80 30.25 -11.89
CA ARG A 76 -19.42 30.18 -10.48
C ARG A 76 -19.27 28.74 -10.04
N TYR A 77 -18.12 28.42 -9.54
CA TYR A 77 -17.84 27.12 -8.91
C TYR A 77 -17.92 27.26 -7.39
N SER A 78 -18.61 26.36 -6.73
CA SER A 78 -18.72 26.32 -5.27
C SER A 78 -18.41 24.91 -4.76
N ILE A 79 -17.90 24.85 -3.54
CA ILE A 79 -17.78 23.58 -2.82
C ILE A 79 -19.14 23.35 -2.14
N ASP A 80 -19.84 22.31 -2.57
CA ASP A 80 -21.14 21.94 -2.02
C ASP A 80 -20.98 21.18 -0.70
N SER A 81 -20.09 20.20 -0.67
CA SER A 81 -19.82 19.42 0.53
C SER A 81 -18.36 19.02 0.65
N ILE A 82 -17.90 18.81 1.86
CA ILE A 82 -16.58 18.25 2.18
C ILE A 82 -16.80 17.09 3.14
N ASP A 83 -16.67 15.87 2.62
CA ASP A 83 -16.77 14.66 3.43
C ASP A 83 -15.40 14.24 3.95
N VAL A 84 -15.19 14.33 5.26
CA VAL A 84 -13.97 13.88 5.90
C VAL A 84 -14.18 12.50 6.53
N LYS A 85 -13.68 11.47 5.85
CA LYS A 85 -13.74 10.10 6.34
C LYS A 85 -12.43 9.72 7.03
N ARG A 86 -12.48 9.49 8.33
CA ARG A 86 -11.36 8.92 9.10
C ARG A 86 -11.38 7.41 8.93
N THR A 87 -10.37 6.86 8.27
CA THR A 87 -10.16 5.41 8.15
C THR A 87 -9.07 4.97 9.11
N LYS A 88 -9.26 3.77 9.69
CA LYS A 88 -8.24 3.13 10.52
C LYS A 88 -7.68 1.94 9.74
N SER A 89 -6.38 1.92 9.51
CA SER A 89 -5.70 0.72 9.02
C SER A 89 -5.46 -0.26 10.18
N ARG A 90 -5.49 -1.55 9.88
CA ARG A 90 -5.09 -2.58 10.85
C ARG A 90 -3.64 -2.96 10.60
N PRO A 91 -2.81 -3.15 11.64
CA PRO A 91 -1.49 -3.72 11.46
C PRO A 91 -1.58 -5.12 10.86
N TYR A 92 -0.57 -5.46 10.05
CA TYR A 92 -0.45 -6.79 9.49
C TYR A 92 -0.23 -7.83 10.61
N PRO A 93 -0.65 -9.08 10.39
CA PRO A 93 -0.30 -10.17 11.30
C PRO A 93 1.22 -10.38 11.33
N PRO A 94 1.74 -11.01 12.39
CA PRO A 94 3.12 -11.48 12.41
C PRO A 94 3.43 -12.39 11.22
N PHE A 95 4.69 -12.45 10.82
CA PHE A 95 5.09 -13.21 9.66
C PHE A 95 4.91 -14.72 9.85
N ILE A 96 4.40 -15.35 8.81
CA ILE A 96 4.50 -16.78 8.53
C ILE A 96 5.45 -16.98 7.35
N THR A 97 5.85 -18.20 7.05
CA THR A 97 6.78 -18.49 5.95
C THR A 97 6.39 -17.80 4.64
N SER A 98 5.13 -17.94 4.22
CA SER A 98 4.68 -17.38 2.94
C SER A 98 4.67 -15.84 2.92
N THR A 99 4.23 -15.20 4.01
CA THR A 99 4.21 -13.73 4.08
C THR A 99 5.59 -13.13 4.24
N LEU A 100 6.54 -13.81 4.91
CA LEU A 100 7.95 -13.43 4.94
C LEU A 100 8.55 -13.46 3.53
N GLN A 101 8.33 -14.54 2.77
CA GLN A 101 8.81 -14.66 1.39
C GLN A 101 8.23 -13.56 0.49
N GLN A 102 6.94 -13.26 0.59
CA GLN A 102 6.29 -12.19 -0.16
C GLN A 102 6.88 -10.82 0.17
N ALA A 103 7.07 -10.53 1.46
CA ALA A 103 7.65 -9.26 1.90
C ALA A 103 9.12 -9.12 1.45
N ALA A 104 9.92 -10.16 1.59
CA ALA A 104 11.31 -10.18 1.14
C ALA A 104 11.42 -10.02 -0.39
N SER A 105 10.55 -10.67 -1.16
CA SER A 105 10.50 -10.51 -2.60
C SER A 105 10.13 -9.08 -3.01
N SER A 106 9.08 -8.53 -2.45
CA SER A 106 8.55 -7.22 -2.86
C SER A 106 9.38 -6.03 -2.35
N ARG A 107 9.98 -6.13 -1.17
CA ARG A 107 10.69 -5.01 -0.53
C ARG A 107 12.20 -5.08 -0.65
N LEU A 108 12.76 -6.31 -0.71
CA LEU A 108 14.21 -6.55 -0.70
C LEU A 108 14.72 -7.17 -2.01
N SER A 109 13.82 -7.48 -2.96
CA SER A 109 14.14 -8.17 -4.21
C SER A 109 14.87 -9.51 -3.99
N MET A 110 14.52 -10.22 -2.91
CA MET A 110 15.05 -11.53 -2.59
C MET A 110 14.18 -12.63 -3.18
N SER A 111 14.79 -13.66 -3.79
CA SER A 111 14.07 -14.87 -4.17
C SER A 111 13.64 -15.68 -2.95
N THR A 112 12.64 -16.54 -3.10
CA THR A 112 12.13 -17.40 -2.01
C THR A 112 13.22 -18.28 -1.40
N ASP A 113 14.07 -18.88 -2.23
CA ASP A 113 15.18 -19.74 -1.78
C ASP A 113 16.23 -18.95 -1.01
N ARG A 114 16.57 -17.75 -1.49
CA ARG A 114 17.52 -16.86 -0.79
C ARG A 114 16.93 -16.41 0.55
N THR A 115 15.67 -16.02 0.59
CA THR A 115 14.97 -15.63 1.81
C THR A 115 15.00 -16.76 2.85
N MET A 116 14.67 -17.98 2.44
CA MET A 116 14.65 -19.11 3.38
C MET A 116 16.02 -19.53 3.87
N ARG A 117 17.06 -19.42 3.04
CA ARG A 117 18.44 -19.69 3.46
C ARG A 117 18.90 -18.67 4.49
N VAL A 118 18.67 -17.39 4.25
CA VAL A 118 19.03 -16.32 5.19
C VAL A 118 18.21 -16.42 6.48
N ALA A 119 16.91 -16.68 6.40
CA ALA A 119 16.08 -16.90 7.58
C ALA A 119 16.56 -18.09 8.42
N GLN A 120 17.04 -19.16 7.78
CA GLN A 120 17.62 -20.29 8.49
C GLN A 120 18.92 -19.92 9.23
N GLN A 121 19.79 -19.14 8.61
CA GLN A 121 21.01 -18.63 9.27
C GLN A 121 20.65 -17.76 10.48
N LEU A 122 19.69 -16.86 10.35
CA LEU A 122 19.20 -16.01 11.45
C LEU A 122 18.60 -16.85 12.60
N TYR A 123 17.92 -17.94 12.30
CA TYR A 123 17.36 -18.85 13.29
C TYR A 123 18.45 -19.70 13.98
N GLU A 124 19.34 -20.31 13.20
CA GLU A 124 20.41 -21.18 13.71
C GLU A 124 21.47 -20.41 14.49
N GLY A 125 21.55 -19.12 14.27
CA GLY A 125 22.39 -18.18 14.98
C GLY A 125 23.50 -17.57 14.15
N ILE A 126 23.77 -16.33 14.47
CA ILE A 126 24.87 -15.52 13.95
C ILE A 126 25.88 -15.31 15.05
N ASP A 127 27.16 -15.37 14.72
CA ASP A 127 28.25 -15.10 15.70
C ASP A 127 28.31 -13.61 15.99
N LEU A 128 27.95 -13.24 17.20
CA LEU A 128 27.96 -11.86 17.66
C LEU A 128 29.19 -11.58 18.53
N PRO A 129 29.89 -10.45 18.35
CA PRO A 129 31.05 -10.09 19.14
C PRO A 129 30.75 -10.08 20.66
N GLY A 130 31.43 -10.92 21.43
CA GLY A 130 31.27 -11.01 22.88
C GLY A 130 30.09 -11.84 23.39
N GLU A 131 29.17 -12.29 22.48
CA GLU A 131 28.01 -13.08 22.87
C GLU A 131 28.02 -14.52 22.30
N GLY A 132 28.89 -14.76 21.29
CA GLY A 132 28.92 -16.04 20.59
C GLY A 132 27.75 -16.19 19.60
N ARG A 133 27.34 -17.43 19.36
CA ARG A 133 26.29 -17.75 18.38
C ARG A 133 24.89 -17.54 18.95
N VAL A 134 24.17 -16.60 18.39
CA VAL A 134 22.84 -16.18 18.87
C VAL A 134 21.79 -16.31 17.76
N GLY A 135 20.72 -17.05 18.03
CA GLY A 135 19.54 -17.11 17.16
C GLY A 135 18.72 -15.82 17.26
N LEU A 136 18.58 -15.13 16.15
CA LEU A 136 18.00 -13.78 16.11
C LEU A 136 16.50 -13.76 15.82
N ILE A 137 15.96 -14.83 15.21
CA ILE A 137 14.52 -14.98 14.94
C ILE A 137 14.00 -16.31 15.46
N THR A 138 12.70 -16.42 15.61
CA THR A 138 11.98 -17.68 15.87
C THR A 138 12.01 -18.57 14.63
N TYR A 139 11.60 -19.82 14.77
CA TYR A 139 11.61 -20.81 13.69
C TYR A 139 10.85 -20.33 12.45
N MET A 140 11.52 -20.29 11.30
CA MET A 140 11.06 -19.67 10.08
C MET A 140 10.12 -20.52 9.21
N ARG A 141 9.98 -21.80 9.51
CA ARG A 141 9.04 -22.69 8.79
C ARG A 141 7.78 -22.87 9.63
N THR A 142 6.89 -21.91 9.58
CA THR A 142 5.66 -21.85 10.34
C THR A 142 4.53 -21.23 9.52
N ASP A 143 3.33 -21.69 9.73
CA ASP A 143 2.09 -21.10 9.25
C ASP A 143 1.26 -20.48 10.39
N SER A 144 1.83 -20.45 11.60
CA SER A 144 1.22 -19.85 12.77
C SER A 144 1.49 -18.35 12.86
N THR A 145 0.44 -17.58 13.10
CA THR A 145 0.52 -16.15 13.43
C THR A 145 0.51 -15.90 14.93
N ASN A 146 0.53 -16.95 15.75
CA ASN A 146 0.44 -16.85 17.20
C ASN A 146 1.76 -16.35 17.78
N LEU A 147 1.65 -15.59 18.86
CA LEU A 147 2.77 -15.16 19.68
C LEU A 147 2.56 -15.64 21.12
N SER A 148 3.64 -16.05 21.79
CA SER A 148 3.55 -16.38 23.20
C SER A 148 3.17 -15.15 24.03
N GLY A 149 2.55 -15.39 25.17
CA GLY A 149 2.22 -14.30 26.10
C GLY A 149 3.45 -13.52 26.57
N GLU A 150 4.60 -14.18 26.64
CA GLU A 150 5.89 -13.54 26.98
C GLU A 150 6.35 -12.63 25.85
N ALA A 151 6.34 -13.10 24.59
CA ALA A 151 6.69 -12.30 23.43
C ALA A 151 5.82 -11.04 23.34
N ILE A 152 4.51 -11.17 23.55
CA ILE A 152 3.58 -10.04 23.58
C ILE A 152 3.95 -9.04 24.66
N ARG A 153 4.26 -9.50 25.88
CA ARG A 153 4.68 -8.61 26.98
C ARG A 153 5.95 -7.86 26.67
N LEU A 154 6.97 -8.56 26.14
CA LEU A 154 8.25 -7.94 25.76
C LEU A 154 8.09 -6.93 24.64
N ALA A 155 7.33 -7.26 23.59
CA ALA A 155 7.03 -6.34 22.50
C ALA A 155 6.28 -5.09 23.00
N ARG A 156 5.30 -5.25 23.87
CA ARG A 156 4.54 -4.11 24.44
C ARG A 156 5.45 -3.22 25.28
N ARG A 157 6.30 -3.80 26.11
CA ARG A 157 7.29 -3.02 26.88
C ARG A 157 8.22 -2.23 25.96
N TYR A 158 8.76 -2.86 24.93
CA TYR A 158 9.61 -2.19 23.97
C TYR A 158 8.90 -1.02 23.28
N LEU A 159 7.64 -1.22 22.84
CA LEU A 159 6.85 -0.17 22.23
C LEU A 159 6.63 1.00 23.20
N GLU A 160 6.27 0.73 24.45
CA GLU A 160 6.04 1.75 25.46
C GLU A 160 7.29 2.57 25.76
N GLU A 161 8.44 1.90 25.94
CA GLU A 161 9.71 2.53 26.31
C GLU A 161 10.44 3.24 25.18
N LYS A 162 10.32 2.73 23.93
CA LYS A 162 11.14 3.19 22.80
C LYS A 162 10.35 3.95 21.75
N ILE A 163 9.07 3.71 21.61
CA ILE A 163 8.24 4.30 20.56
C ILE A 163 7.26 5.32 21.15
N GLY A 164 6.61 4.98 22.24
CA GLY A 164 5.66 5.82 22.94
C GLY A 164 4.37 5.07 23.30
N ALA A 165 3.80 5.38 24.47
CA ALA A 165 2.60 4.74 24.97
C ALA A 165 1.37 5.02 24.08
N GLU A 166 1.35 6.12 23.35
CA GLU A 166 0.26 6.51 22.42
C GLU A 166 0.14 5.56 21.22
N TYR A 167 1.22 4.84 20.87
CA TYR A 167 1.21 3.82 19.81
C TYR A 167 0.82 2.44 20.31
N LEU A 168 0.68 2.27 21.62
CA LEU A 168 0.36 0.99 22.23
C LEU A 168 -1.16 0.78 22.31
N PRO A 169 -1.73 -0.24 21.65
CA PRO A 169 -3.16 -0.51 21.76
C PRO A 169 -3.51 -0.96 23.19
N GLU A 170 -4.68 -0.59 23.67
CA GLU A 170 -5.18 -0.95 25.02
C GLU A 170 -5.09 -2.47 25.27
N LYS A 171 -5.50 -3.26 24.28
CA LYS A 171 -5.48 -4.72 24.35
C LYS A 171 -4.56 -5.29 23.27
N PRO A 172 -3.83 -6.39 23.56
CA PRO A 172 -3.09 -7.11 22.55
C PRO A 172 -3.98 -7.54 21.38
N ARG A 173 -3.43 -7.51 20.18
CA ARG A 173 -4.13 -8.01 18.99
C ARG A 173 -3.80 -9.46 18.78
N PHE A 174 -4.83 -10.24 18.48
CA PHE A 174 -4.71 -11.65 18.10
C PHE A 174 -5.15 -11.80 16.65
N TYR A 175 -4.50 -12.70 15.94
CA TYR A 175 -4.77 -12.99 14.54
C TYR A 175 -5.11 -14.50 14.45
N SER A 176 -6.22 -14.81 13.80
CA SER A 176 -6.58 -16.21 13.53
C SER A 176 -5.74 -16.75 12.38
N SER A 177 -5.15 -17.94 12.52
CA SER A 177 -4.61 -18.67 11.39
C SER A 177 -5.77 -19.23 10.55
N SER A 178 -5.64 -19.24 9.24
CA SER A 178 -6.65 -19.82 8.33
C SER A 178 -6.70 -21.37 8.41
N ASN A 179 -5.70 -22.01 9.00
CA ASN A 179 -5.61 -23.45 9.20
C ASN A 179 -5.79 -23.80 10.67
N GLN A 180 -7.00 -24.23 11.03
CA GLN A 180 -7.30 -24.71 12.38
C GLN A 180 -6.54 -26.01 12.78
N SER A 181 -5.96 -26.71 11.83
CA SER A 181 -5.19 -27.95 12.04
C SER A 181 -3.67 -27.77 12.01
N ALA A 182 -3.18 -26.56 11.70
CA ALA A 182 -1.77 -26.30 11.55
C ALA A 182 -1.13 -26.00 12.91
N GLN A 183 -0.45 -27.00 13.42
CA GLN A 183 0.62 -26.95 14.43
C GLN A 183 0.53 -25.78 15.42
N GLU A 184 -0.41 -25.86 16.36
CA GLU A 184 -0.55 -24.94 17.50
C GLU A 184 0.74 -24.76 18.34
N ALA A 185 1.77 -25.57 18.06
CA ALA A 185 3.03 -25.62 18.80
C ALA A 185 4.06 -24.56 18.35
N HIS A 186 3.91 -23.94 17.16
CA HIS A 186 4.89 -22.97 16.64
C HIS A 186 4.40 -21.54 16.78
N GLU A 187 5.33 -20.65 17.14
CA GLU A 187 5.10 -19.21 17.06
C GLU A 187 5.25 -18.69 15.63
N ALA A 188 4.73 -17.48 15.41
CA ALA A 188 5.04 -16.68 14.23
C ALA A 188 6.55 -16.34 14.15
N ILE A 189 7.00 -15.94 12.98
CA ILE A 189 8.38 -15.46 12.77
C ILE A 189 8.48 -14.06 13.37
N ARG A 190 9.39 -13.90 14.31
CA ARG A 190 9.67 -12.65 15.03
C ARG A 190 11.11 -12.57 15.49
N PRO A 191 11.63 -11.39 15.84
CA PRO A 191 12.88 -11.27 16.58
C PRO A 191 12.80 -12.02 17.92
N THR A 192 13.89 -12.65 18.33
CA THR A 192 14.02 -13.27 19.66
C THR A 192 14.15 -12.21 20.74
N ASP A 193 14.79 -11.09 20.43
CA ASP A 193 14.99 -9.94 21.31
C ASP A 193 14.51 -8.65 20.63
N PHE A 194 13.44 -8.04 21.13
CA PHE A 194 12.89 -6.78 20.61
C PHE A 194 13.79 -5.57 20.89
N GLY A 195 14.66 -5.65 21.87
CA GLY A 195 15.63 -4.59 22.16
C GLY A 195 16.77 -4.50 21.13
N ARG A 196 16.93 -5.54 20.33
CA ARG A 196 17.99 -5.65 19.34
C ARG A 196 17.52 -5.16 17.98
N ALA A 197 17.45 -3.85 17.83
CA ALA A 197 16.91 -3.20 16.61
C ALA A 197 17.85 -3.28 15.40
N SER A 198 19.15 -3.47 15.63
CA SER A 198 20.16 -3.65 14.56
C SER A 198 21.28 -4.53 15.06
N VAL A 199 21.87 -5.30 14.15
CA VAL A 199 22.99 -6.19 14.43
C VAL A 199 24.02 -6.03 13.31
N GLN A 200 25.31 -6.06 13.64
CA GLN A 200 26.36 -6.11 12.61
C GLN A 200 26.41 -7.52 12.02
N MET A 201 25.91 -7.65 10.80
CA MET A 201 25.80 -8.90 10.06
C MET A 201 26.19 -8.70 8.60
N GLU A 202 26.30 -9.76 7.86
CA GLU A 202 26.45 -9.70 6.41
C GLU A 202 25.22 -9.03 5.75
N SER A 203 25.39 -8.62 4.50
CA SER A 203 24.43 -7.75 3.81
C SER A 203 23.01 -8.34 3.72
N ASP A 204 22.89 -9.66 3.54
CA ASP A 204 21.59 -10.30 3.36
C ASP A 204 20.87 -10.55 4.68
N GLU A 205 21.59 -11.00 5.68
CA GLU A 205 21.08 -11.17 7.04
C GLU A 205 20.59 -9.84 7.60
N ASN A 206 21.38 -8.78 7.41
CA ASN A 206 21.04 -7.44 7.88
C ASN A 206 19.82 -6.84 7.17
N LYS A 207 19.57 -7.21 5.90
CA LYS A 207 18.38 -6.76 5.17
C LYS A 207 17.12 -7.49 5.58
N LEU A 208 17.23 -8.79 5.87
CA LEU A 208 16.07 -9.61 6.20
C LEU A 208 15.65 -9.43 7.66
N TYR A 209 16.61 -9.24 8.57
CA TYR A 209 16.39 -8.98 9.98
C TYR A 209 15.79 -7.59 10.21
#